data_566ead95e5b104ff10307fb341fcab0b
#
_entry.id   566ead95e5b104ff10307fb341fcab0b
#
_cell.length_a   1.000
_cell.length_b   1.000
_cell.length_c   1.000
_cell.angle_alpha   90.00
_cell.angle_beta   90.00
_cell.angle_gamma   90.00
#
_symmetry.space_group_name_H-M   'P 1'
#
loop_
_entity.id
_entity.type
_entity.pdbx_description
1 polymer ?
#
loop_
_entity_poly.entity_id
_entity_poly.type
_entity_poly.pdbx_seq_one_letter_code
_entity_poly.pdbx_strand_id
1 'polypeptide(L)'
;MLDQRLATRVENFVSRLKRECVCMHGFILDVRGEVKATAYYPPFEEGKAHRMYSVSKSMTALAIGLLLDEGKISLDDRIADYFRDYLPEKPDARLMRLKIRDMLRMATCYRATVYRETDDDWTKPFFTAEPTHEPGTVFH
;
A
#
# COMPACT_ATOMS: atom_id res chain seq x y z
N MET A 1 26.38 12.37 -15.93
CA MET A 1 25.74 12.74 -17.21
C MET A 1 24.88 11.55 -17.69
N LEU A 2 23.68 11.84 -18.19
CA LEU A 2 22.87 10.83 -18.89
C LEU A 2 23.63 10.38 -20.16
N ASP A 3 23.72 9.06 -20.35
CA ASP A 3 24.09 8.49 -21.65
C ASP A 3 23.09 8.98 -22.71
N GLN A 4 23.57 9.39 -23.90
CA GLN A 4 22.74 9.90 -25.00
C GLN A 4 21.58 8.96 -25.33
N ARG A 5 21.80 7.65 -25.27
CA ARG A 5 20.77 6.64 -25.53
C ARG A 5 19.68 6.65 -24.44
N LEU A 6 20.05 6.87 -23.18
CA LEU A 6 19.08 6.96 -22.08
C LEU A 6 18.30 8.27 -22.16
N ALA A 7 18.95 9.39 -22.48
CA ALA A 7 18.30 10.67 -22.69
C ALA A 7 17.20 10.57 -23.75
N THR A 8 17.50 10.02 -24.94
CA THR A 8 16.53 9.81 -26.01
C THR A 8 15.34 8.92 -25.55
N ARG A 9 15.60 7.90 -24.76
CA ARG A 9 14.52 7.03 -24.21
C ARG A 9 13.61 7.80 -23.25
N VAL A 10 14.16 8.64 -22.38
CA VAL A 10 13.38 9.49 -21.45
C VAL A 10 12.53 10.49 -22.23
N GLU A 11 13.10 11.15 -23.25
CA GLU A 11 12.35 12.09 -24.11
C GLU A 11 11.21 11.38 -24.84
N ASN A 12 11.44 10.20 -25.41
CA ASN A 12 10.42 9.40 -26.07
C ASN A 12 9.31 8.97 -25.10
N PHE A 13 9.65 8.58 -23.87
CA PHE A 13 8.71 8.24 -22.82
C PHE A 13 7.80 9.42 -22.47
N VAL A 14 8.38 10.59 -22.19
CA VAL A 14 7.63 11.81 -21.88
C VAL A 14 6.74 12.25 -23.06
N SER A 15 7.27 12.19 -24.27
CA SER A 15 6.53 12.52 -25.49
C SER A 15 5.33 11.57 -25.71
N ARG A 16 5.50 10.29 -25.42
CA ARG A 16 4.42 9.30 -25.50
C ARG A 16 3.32 9.59 -24.48
N LEU A 17 3.68 9.85 -23.22
CA LEU A 17 2.71 10.20 -22.19
C LEU A 17 1.87 11.43 -22.55
N LYS A 18 2.51 12.46 -23.11
CA LYS A 18 1.82 13.66 -23.61
C LYS A 18 0.83 13.33 -24.74
N ARG A 19 1.24 12.50 -25.72
CA ARG A 19 0.36 12.08 -26.81
C ARG A 19 -0.85 11.28 -26.33
N GLU A 20 -0.64 10.45 -25.33
CA GLU A 20 -1.69 9.60 -24.76
C GLU A 20 -2.52 10.33 -23.70
N CYS A 21 -2.32 11.64 -23.51
CA CYS A 21 -3.01 12.48 -22.52
C CYS A 21 -2.92 11.93 -21.09
N VAL A 22 -1.83 11.28 -20.74
CA VAL A 22 -1.59 10.81 -19.38
C VAL A 22 -1.20 12.01 -18.52
N CYS A 23 -2.01 12.28 -17.50
CA CYS A 23 -1.71 13.31 -16.51
C CYS A 23 -0.56 12.81 -15.60
N MET A 24 0.64 13.34 -15.82
CA MET A 24 1.81 13.02 -15.03
C MET A 24 2.19 14.18 -14.11
N HIS A 25 2.36 13.90 -12.83
CA HIS A 25 2.75 14.89 -11.82
C HIS A 25 4.27 15.03 -11.73
N GLY A 26 4.98 13.96 -11.94
CA GLY A 26 6.43 13.91 -11.97
C GLY A 26 6.93 12.48 -12.15
N PHE A 27 8.21 12.32 -12.37
CA PHE A 27 8.86 11.02 -12.34
C PHE A 27 10.31 11.14 -11.84
N ILE A 28 10.81 10.05 -11.29
CA ILE A 28 12.21 9.85 -10.95
C ILE A 28 12.63 8.54 -11.62
N LEU A 29 13.72 8.60 -12.39
CA LEU A 29 14.34 7.43 -12.97
C LEU A 29 15.60 7.09 -12.19
N ASP A 30 15.56 5.98 -11.47
CA ASP A 30 16.73 5.37 -10.84
C ASP A 30 17.26 4.22 -11.67
N VAL A 31 18.55 4.13 -11.80
CA VAL A 31 19.25 3.01 -12.44
C VAL A 31 20.37 2.54 -11.52
N ARG A 32 20.19 1.40 -10.89
CA ARG A 32 21.15 0.77 -9.98
C ARG A 32 21.52 1.64 -8.77
N GLY A 33 20.53 2.31 -8.16
CA GLY A 33 20.72 3.18 -7.00
C GLY A 33 21.22 4.59 -7.34
N GLU A 34 21.27 4.96 -8.62
CA GLU A 34 21.67 6.28 -9.07
C GLU A 34 20.52 6.96 -9.83
N VAL A 35 20.06 8.11 -9.32
CA VAL A 35 19.03 8.91 -9.99
C VAL A 35 19.60 9.47 -11.28
N LYS A 36 19.04 9.06 -12.41
CA LYS A 36 19.47 9.45 -13.76
C LYS A 36 18.64 10.56 -14.37
N ALA A 37 17.36 10.63 -14.03
CA ALA A 37 16.48 11.70 -14.50
C ALA A 37 15.38 11.98 -13.48
N THR A 38 15.01 13.25 -13.38
CA THR A 38 13.90 13.73 -12.56
C THR A 38 13.16 14.80 -13.33
N ALA A 39 11.83 14.78 -13.27
CA ALA A 39 10.99 15.86 -13.79
C ALA A 39 9.73 16.01 -12.95
N TYR A 40 9.26 17.25 -12.82
CA TYR A 40 8.01 17.61 -12.19
C TYR A 40 7.19 18.47 -13.14
N TYR A 41 5.88 18.36 -13.07
CA TYR A 41 4.96 19.10 -13.95
C TYR A 41 3.98 19.92 -13.11
N PRO A 42 3.76 21.19 -13.44
CA PRO A 42 2.85 22.05 -12.69
C PRO A 42 1.46 21.41 -12.52
N PRO A 43 0.83 21.55 -11.33
CA PRO A 43 1.24 22.38 -10.17
C PRO A 43 2.22 21.68 -9.20
N PHE A 44 2.80 20.55 -9.57
CA PHE A 44 3.71 19.76 -8.72
C PHE A 44 5.16 20.22 -8.91
N GLU A 45 5.92 20.22 -7.82
CA GLU A 45 7.30 20.69 -7.76
C GLU A 45 8.16 19.76 -6.91
N GLU A 46 9.46 19.80 -7.13
CA GLU A 46 10.43 19.10 -6.28
C GLU A 46 10.36 19.58 -4.82
N GLY A 47 10.51 18.64 -3.89
CA GLY A 47 10.49 18.93 -2.45
C GLY A 47 9.11 19.18 -1.85
N LYS A 48 8.05 19.25 -2.65
CA LYS A 48 6.68 19.32 -2.14
C LYS A 48 6.10 17.94 -1.85
N ALA A 49 5.39 17.83 -0.73
CA ALA A 49 4.70 16.60 -0.36
C ALA A 49 3.65 16.23 -1.42
N HIS A 50 3.66 14.98 -1.84
CA HIS A 50 2.72 14.43 -2.81
C HIS A 50 1.85 13.37 -2.15
N ARG A 51 0.52 13.43 -2.40
CA ARG A 51 -0.39 12.43 -1.87
C ARG A 51 -0.19 11.09 -2.61
N MET A 52 0.32 10.11 -1.89
CA MET A 52 0.73 8.82 -2.46
C MET A 52 -0.40 7.79 -2.53
N TYR A 53 -1.55 8.04 -1.88
CA TYR A 53 -2.67 7.09 -1.83
C TYR A 53 -2.20 5.66 -1.50
N SER A 54 -2.62 4.65 -2.24
CA SER A 54 -2.29 3.25 -2.01
C SER A 54 -0.82 2.89 -2.21
N VAL A 55 0.01 3.75 -2.82
CA VAL A 55 1.47 3.53 -2.83
C VAL A 55 2.04 3.49 -1.40
N SER A 56 1.38 4.15 -0.44
CA SER A 56 1.72 4.07 0.99
C SER A 56 1.68 2.64 1.55
N LYS A 57 0.89 1.73 0.95
CA LYS A 57 0.86 0.31 1.34
C LYS A 57 2.21 -0.39 1.12
N SER A 58 2.99 0.07 0.14
CA SER A 58 4.35 -0.44 -0.08
C SER A 58 5.27 -0.11 1.09
N MET A 59 5.11 1.06 1.71
CA MET A 59 5.87 1.43 2.91
C MET A 59 5.44 0.59 4.12
N THR A 60 4.14 0.33 4.26
CA THR A 60 3.62 -0.58 5.29
C THR A 60 4.17 -2.01 5.10
N ALA A 61 4.17 -2.51 3.87
CA ALA A 61 4.71 -3.83 3.57
C ALA A 61 6.21 -3.92 3.88
N LEU A 62 6.98 -2.86 3.59
CA LEU A 62 8.40 -2.79 3.95
C LEU A 62 8.59 -2.81 5.48
N ALA A 63 7.80 -2.04 6.24
CA ALA A 63 7.87 -2.04 7.71
C ALA A 63 7.54 -3.42 8.29
N ILE A 64 6.54 -4.12 7.76
CA ILE A 64 6.24 -5.51 8.13
C ILE A 64 7.42 -6.43 7.78
N GLY A 65 8.06 -6.24 6.62
CA GLY A 65 9.24 -6.99 6.22
C GLY A 65 10.40 -6.85 7.21
N LEU A 66 10.65 -5.66 7.74
CA LEU A 66 11.68 -5.42 8.77
C LEU A 66 11.34 -6.16 10.08
N LEU A 67 10.08 -6.15 10.51
CA LEU A 67 9.66 -6.88 11.71
C LEU A 67 9.78 -8.41 11.54
N LEU A 68 9.55 -8.92 10.31
CA LEU A 68 9.78 -10.33 9.97
C LEU A 68 11.26 -10.69 10.05
N ASP A 69 12.13 -9.84 9.49
CA ASP A 69 13.58 -10.05 9.49
C ASP A 69 14.16 -10.03 10.92
N GLU A 70 13.61 -9.19 11.79
CA GLU A 70 13.93 -9.13 13.21
C GLU A 70 13.31 -10.28 14.05
N GLY A 71 12.53 -11.16 13.44
CA GLY A 71 11.86 -12.28 14.10
C GLY A 71 10.77 -11.86 15.11
N LYS A 72 10.26 -10.64 15.02
CA LYS A 72 9.23 -10.10 15.94
C LYS A 72 7.83 -10.56 15.61
N ILE A 73 7.59 -10.89 14.35
CA ILE A 73 6.30 -11.36 13.84
C ILE A 73 6.50 -12.46 12.81
N SER A 74 5.42 -13.18 12.48
CA SER A 74 5.35 -14.16 11.39
C SER A 74 4.21 -13.80 10.44
N LEU A 75 4.36 -14.10 9.15
CA LEU A 75 3.25 -13.94 8.19
C LEU A 75 2.03 -14.81 8.55
N ASP A 76 2.23 -15.88 9.31
CA ASP A 76 1.17 -16.76 9.78
C ASP A 76 0.54 -16.34 11.11
N ASP A 77 1.04 -15.30 11.76
CA ASP A 77 0.45 -14.76 12.97
C ASP A 77 -0.94 -14.21 12.69
N ARG A 78 -1.83 -14.41 13.65
CA ARG A 78 -3.21 -13.93 13.61
C ARG A 78 -3.25 -12.46 14.02
N ILE A 79 -3.92 -11.64 13.23
CA ILE A 79 -4.11 -10.21 13.56
C ILE A 79 -4.78 -10.04 14.91
N ALA A 80 -5.75 -10.90 15.26
CA ALA A 80 -6.45 -10.88 16.53
C ALA A 80 -5.54 -10.98 17.76
N ASP A 81 -4.38 -11.62 17.65
CA ASP A 81 -3.45 -11.76 18.76
C ASP A 81 -2.76 -10.44 19.15
N TYR A 82 -2.64 -9.51 18.22
CA TYR A 82 -2.04 -8.17 18.39
C TYR A 82 -3.06 -7.10 18.80
N PHE A 83 -4.36 -7.34 18.55
CA PHE A 83 -5.42 -6.35 18.75
C PHE A 83 -6.53 -6.84 19.66
N ARG A 84 -6.16 -7.53 20.75
CA ARG A 84 -7.12 -8.17 21.69
C ARG A 84 -8.14 -7.18 22.27
N ASP A 85 -7.72 -5.96 22.55
CA ASP A 85 -8.58 -4.93 23.16
C ASP A 85 -9.64 -4.39 22.18
N TYR A 86 -9.49 -4.68 20.89
CA TYR A 86 -10.45 -4.29 19.84
C TYR A 86 -11.47 -5.39 19.52
N LEU A 87 -11.25 -6.62 20.03
CA LEU A 87 -12.15 -7.73 19.75
C LEU A 87 -13.49 -7.56 20.48
N PRO A 88 -14.63 -7.87 19.81
CA PRO A 88 -15.92 -7.94 20.48
C PRO A 88 -15.97 -9.13 21.45
N GLU A 89 -16.93 -9.16 22.38
CA GLU A 89 -17.12 -10.26 23.33
C GLU A 89 -17.23 -11.64 22.65
N LYS A 90 -17.82 -11.66 21.45
CA LYS A 90 -17.98 -12.88 20.64
C LYS A 90 -17.44 -12.64 19.23
N PRO A 91 -16.12 -12.74 19.04
CA PRO A 91 -15.52 -12.52 17.73
C PRO A 91 -15.90 -13.64 16.75
N ASP A 92 -16.12 -13.25 15.49
CA ASP A 92 -16.38 -14.20 14.40
C ASP A 92 -15.15 -15.08 14.17
N ALA A 93 -15.37 -16.37 13.96
CA ALA A 93 -14.30 -17.33 13.75
C ALA A 93 -13.44 -17.04 12.50
N ARG A 94 -13.98 -16.38 11.49
CA ARG A 94 -13.24 -15.95 10.28
C ARG A 94 -12.26 -14.83 10.63
N LEU A 95 -12.70 -13.83 11.41
CA LEU A 95 -11.81 -12.78 11.92
C LEU A 95 -10.66 -13.38 12.75
N MET A 96 -10.96 -14.37 13.59
CA MET A 96 -9.94 -15.03 14.42
C MET A 96 -8.92 -15.86 13.62
N ARG A 97 -9.20 -16.18 12.36
CA ARG A 97 -8.27 -16.86 11.44
C ARG A 97 -7.48 -15.92 10.53
N LEU A 98 -7.84 -14.61 10.49
CA LEU A 98 -7.19 -13.63 9.67
C LEU A 98 -5.71 -13.46 10.04
N LYS A 99 -4.83 -13.63 9.06
CA LYS A 99 -3.37 -13.59 9.23
C LYS A 99 -2.76 -12.31 8.64
N ILE A 100 -1.55 -11.98 9.07
CA ILE A 100 -0.77 -10.87 8.51
C ILE A 100 -0.62 -11.02 6.99
N ARG A 101 -0.35 -12.23 6.47
CA ARG A 101 -0.25 -12.47 5.03
C ARG A 101 -1.52 -12.14 4.25
N ASP A 102 -2.68 -12.36 4.85
CA ASP A 102 -3.96 -12.08 4.20
C ASP A 102 -4.20 -10.58 4.10
N MET A 103 -3.81 -9.81 5.11
CA MET A 103 -3.81 -8.35 5.10
C MET A 103 -2.91 -7.80 3.98
N LEU A 104 -1.65 -8.28 3.91
CA LEU A 104 -0.68 -7.85 2.90
C LEU A 104 -1.12 -8.19 1.47
N ARG A 105 -1.89 -9.25 1.30
CA ARG A 105 -2.43 -9.68 0.00
C ARG A 105 -3.73 -9.00 -0.38
N MET A 106 -4.23 -8.07 0.43
CA MET A 106 -5.55 -7.46 0.24
C MET A 106 -6.68 -8.51 0.18
N ALA A 107 -6.58 -9.54 1.01
CA ALA A 107 -7.50 -10.67 1.06
C ALA A 107 -8.02 -10.91 2.49
N THR A 108 -8.57 -9.85 3.09
CA THR A 108 -9.19 -9.91 4.42
C THR A 108 -10.47 -10.74 4.40
N CYS A 109 -11.21 -10.78 5.49
CA CYS A 109 -12.52 -11.43 5.55
C CYS A 109 -13.70 -10.49 5.21
N TYR A 110 -13.44 -9.28 4.73
CA TYR A 110 -14.45 -8.26 4.41
C TYR A 110 -14.51 -8.00 2.90
N ARG A 111 -15.70 -7.79 2.36
CA ARG A 111 -15.91 -7.51 0.94
C ARG A 111 -15.62 -6.04 0.56
N ALA A 112 -15.63 -5.16 1.52
CA ALA A 112 -15.45 -3.72 1.30
C ALA A 112 -14.76 -3.06 2.51
N THR A 113 -14.41 -1.79 2.36
CA THR A 113 -13.95 -0.95 3.46
C THR A 113 -15.01 -0.89 4.56
N VAL A 114 -14.61 -1.20 5.79
CA VAL A 114 -15.49 -1.31 6.95
C VAL A 114 -15.50 -0.07 7.86
N TYR A 115 -14.67 0.93 7.57
CA TYR A 115 -14.62 2.21 8.28
C TYR A 115 -15.19 3.34 7.43
N ARG A 116 -15.56 4.45 8.07
CA ARG A 116 -15.99 5.69 7.42
C ARG A 116 -14.90 6.75 7.61
N GLU A 117 -14.82 7.72 6.71
CA GLU A 117 -13.86 8.84 6.80
C GLU A 117 -14.06 9.68 8.08
N THR A 118 -15.26 9.66 8.66
CA THR A 118 -15.63 10.36 9.88
C THR A 118 -15.27 9.60 11.16
N ASP A 119 -14.78 8.35 11.07
CA ASP A 119 -14.39 7.58 12.22
C ASP A 119 -13.06 8.08 12.79
N ASP A 120 -13.02 8.39 14.09
CA ASP A 120 -11.79 8.81 14.77
C ASP A 120 -10.82 7.65 14.95
N ASP A 121 -11.32 6.42 15.08
CA ASP A 121 -10.54 5.20 15.19
C ASP A 121 -10.99 4.18 14.14
N TRP A 122 -10.21 4.04 13.09
CA TRP A 122 -10.48 3.10 11.99
C TRP A 122 -10.23 1.63 12.37
N THR A 123 -9.50 1.38 13.45
CA THR A 123 -9.19 0.04 13.94
C THR A 123 -10.43 -0.64 14.51
N LYS A 124 -11.21 0.10 15.29
CA LYS A 124 -12.42 -0.44 15.93
C LYS A 124 -13.46 -0.99 14.94
N PRO A 125 -13.88 -0.25 13.90
CA PRO A 125 -14.78 -0.78 12.87
C PRO A 125 -14.26 -2.03 12.20
N PHE A 126 -12.95 -2.14 11.98
CA PHE A 126 -12.34 -3.32 11.37
C PHE A 126 -12.60 -4.59 12.20
N PHE A 127 -12.46 -4.53 13.53
CA PHE A 127 -12.65 -5.69 14.41
C PHE A 127 -14.09 -5.96 14.79
N THR A 128 -14.99 -5.00 14.63
CA THR A 128 -16.42 -5.12 14.99
C THR A 128 -17.35 -5.35 13.81
N ALA A 129 -16.87 -5.17 12.57
CA ALA A 129 -17.65 -5.46 11.37
C ALA A 129 -17.90 -6.96 11.21
N GLU A 130 -19.01 -7.30 10.53
CA GLU A 130 -19.36 -8.68 10.22
C GLU A 130 -18.54 -9.20 9.03
N PRO A 131 -17.71 -10.26 9.20
CA PRO A 131 -17.01 -10.89 8.09
C PRO A 131 -17.97 -11.50 7.06
N THR A 132 -17.63 -11.40 5.79
CA THR A 132 -18.46 -11.86 4.67
C THR A 132 -17.96 -13.16 4.03
N HIS A 133 -16.68 -13.51 4.21
CA HIS A 133 -16.04 -14.69 3.62
C HIS A 133 -14.79 -15.09 4.42
N GLU A 134 -14.20 -16.23 4.05
CA GLU A 134 -12.95 -16.70 4.68
C GLU A 134 -11.77 -15.81 4.25
N PRO A 135 -10.86 -15.46 5.20
CA PRO A 135 -9.65 -14.72 4.88
C PRO A 135 -8.77 -15.49 3.87
N GLY A 136 -8.08 -14.77 3.02
CA GLY A 136 -7.20 -15.33 1.99
C GLY A 136 -7.90 -15.87 0.75
N THR A 137 -9.23 -15.81 0.67
CA THR A 137 -10.00 -16.40 -0.45
C THR A 137 -10.43 -15.41 -1.53
N VAL A 138 -10.60 -14.14 -1.17
CA VAL A 138 -11.09 -13.10 -2.09
C VAL A 138 -10.19 -11.88 -2.00
N PHE A 139 -9.73 -11.40 -3.14
CA PHE A 139 -8.98 -10.14 -3.27
C PHE A 139 -9.95 -8.95 -3.37
N HIS A 140 -9.64 -7.83 -2.69
CA HIS A 140 -10.42 -6.59 -2.70
C HIS A 140 -9.54 -5.36 -2.88
#